data_ce351d1a66f62704c404dc1ab9a7f778
#
_entry.id   ce351d1a66f62704c404dc1ab9a7f778
#
_cell.length_a   1.000
_cell.length_b   1.000
_cell.length_c   1.000
_cell.angle_alpha   90.00
_cell.angle_beta   90.00
_cell.angle_gamma   90.00
#
_symmetry.space_group_name_H-M   'P 1'
#
loop_
_entity.id
_entity.type
_entity.pdbx_description
1 polymer ?
#
loop_
_entity_poly.entity_id
_entity_poly.type
_entity_poly.pdbx_seq_one_letter_code
_entity_poly.pdbx_strand_id
1 'polypeptide(L)'
;MEDKAQIPHPNEAPDQWLLAHIDVETTGLLPGHHEMIDVGIVMTTLEGDILDSLFVRIQPANPERLSPGAKAVNAFDADHWQKMGALQQSIAVDSVIAFHKRTSGGKHVLMVAYNSHFDAAFMDHLFRSVNKTWRDLYYYFILDIPSMAWGLGIQELTSNWIRDRYQVPDEPHIAEEHTGITGAMVNVRIYKALLQYRQDIMSNVPSKK
;
A
#
# COMPACT_ATOMS: atom_id res chain seq x y z
N MET A 1 -3.01 32.47 17.10
CA MET A 1 -2.54 31.33 16.28
C MET A 1 -2.20 30.26 17.28
N GLU A 2 -3.03 29.22 17.38
CA GLU A 2 -2.66 28.08 18.18
C GLU A 2 -1.39 27.47 17.61
N ASP A 3 -0.41 27.29 18.48
CA ASP A 3 0.86 26.66 18.15
C ASP A 3 0.55 25.20 17.79
N LYS A 4 0.44 24.90 16.49
CA LYS A 4 0.28 23.52 16.04
C LYS A 4 1.55 22.80 16.49
N ALA A 5 1.43 21.94 17.49
CA ALA A 5 2.53 21.13 17.96
C ALA A 5 3.20 20.49 16.73
N GLN A 6 4.48 20.78 16.56
CA GLN A 6 5.25 20.28 15.43
C GLN A 6 5.30 18.76 15.56
N ILE A 7 4.79 18.05 14.54
CA ILE A 7 4.86 16.58 14.50
C ILE A 7 6.34 16.19 14.42
N PRO A 8 6.88 15.42 15.40
CA PRO A 8 8.28 15.02 15.37
C PRO A 8 8.57 14.12 14.16
N HIS A 9 9.76 14.26 13.61
CA HIS A 9 10.17 13.41 12.48
C HIS A 9 10.39 11.94 12.92
N PRO A 10 10.25 10.96 12.02
CA PRO A 10 10.45 9.53 12.34
C PRO A 10 11.83 9.20 12.94
N ASN A 11 12.89 9.96 12.59
CA ASN A 11 14.23 9.79 13.16
C ASN A 11 14.36 10.36 14.59
N GLU A 12 13.46 11.25 15.00
CA GLU A 12 13.45 11.88 16.33
C GLU A 12 12.56 11.10 17.31
N ALA A 13 11.43 10.58 16.81
CA ALA A 13 10.46 9.83 17.62
C ALA A 13 9.91 8.62 16.82
N PRO A 14 10.74 7.61 16.54
CA PRO A 14 10.34 6.47 15.68
C PRO A 14 9.18 5.67 16.26
N ASP A 15 9.02 5.65 17.57
CA ASP A 15 7.94 4.98 18.29
C ASP A 15 6.56 5.65 18.08
N GLN A 16 6.51 6.87 17.57
CA GLN A 16 5.29 7.59 17.24
C GLN A 16 4.85 7.37 15.78
N TRP A 17 5.56 6.54 15.02
CA TRP A 17 5.30 6.33 13.60
C TRP A 17 5.06 4.87 13.26
N LEU A 18 4.20 4.66 12.27
CA LEU A 18 3.94 3.37 11.66
C LEU A 18 3.93 3.52 10.13
N LEU A 19 4.00 2.38 9.45
CA LEU A 19 3.85 2.29 8.00
C LEU A 19 2.58 1.52 7.67
N ALA A 20 1.82 2.00 6.68
CA ALA A 20 0.74 1.26 6.04
C ALA A 20 1.16 0.88 4.63
N HIS A 21 1.51 -0.37 4.42
CA HIS A 21 1.76 -0.91 3.10
C HIS A 21 0.42 -1.18 2.43
N ILE A 22 0.16 -0.50 1.32
CA ILE A 22 -1.12 -0.55 0.61
C ILE A 22 -0.89 -1.08 -0.80
N ASP A 23 -1.83 -1.87 -1.27
CA ASP A 23 -1.95 -2.27 -2.64
C ASP A 23 -3.43 -2.39 -3.01
N VAL A 24 -3.78 -2.04 -4.24
CA VAL A 24 -5.18 -2.00 -4.70
C VAL A 24 -5.36 -2.72 -6.02
N GLU A 25 -6.43 -3.50 -6.12
CA GLU A 25 -6.93 -3.99 -7.38
C GLU A 25 -8.05 -3.10 -7.92
N THR A 26 -8.09 -2.97 -9.24
CA THR A 26 -8.96 -2.00 -9.90
C THR A 26 -9.60 -2.57 -11.17
N THR A 27 -10.65 -1.92 -11.65
CA THR A 27 -11.25 -2.22 -12.98
C THR A 27 -10.41 -1.71 -14.15
N GLY A 28 -9.31 -0.97 -13.89
CA GLY A 28 -8.39 -0.44 -14.92
C GLY A 28 -7.52 0.68 -14.39
N LEU A 29 -6.83 1.41 -15.28
CA LEU A 29 -5.71 2.28 -14.92
C LEU A 29 -6.06 3.76 -14.67
N LEU A 30 -7.30 4.20 -14.88
CA LEU A 30 -7.69 5.62 -14.84
C LEU A 30 -8.59 5.90 -13.62
N PRO A 31 -8.07 6.44 -12.50
CA PRO A 31 -8.89 6.83 -11.35
C PRO A 31 -9.99 7.81 -11.75
N GLY A 32 -11.20 7.60 -11.25
CA GLY A 32 -12.37 8.41 -11.63
C GLY A 32 -13.17 7.85 -12.80
N HIS A 33 -12.54 7.11 -13.72
CA HIS A 33 -13.22 6.30 -14.72
C HIS A 33 -13.28 4.83 -14.30
N HIS A 34 -12.14 4.29 -13.88
CA HIS A 34 -12.06 2.97 -13.28
C HIS A 34 -12.15 3.08 -11.75
N GLU A 35 -12.53 1.98 -11.12
CA GLU A 35 -12.82 1.93 -9.70
C GLU A 35 -12.03 0.83 -9.01
N MET A 36 -11.78 1.01 -7.72
CA MET A 36 -11.17 0.00 -6.87
C MET A 36 -12.13 -1.16 -6.64
N ILE A 37 -11.61 -2.38 -6.75
CA ILE A 37 -12.36 -3.61 -6.51
C ILE A 37 -11.90 -4.37 -5.27
N ASP A 38 -10.69 -4.13 -4.82
CA ASP A 38 -10.26 -4.51 -3.48
C ASP A 38 -9.08 -3.65 -3.02
N VAL A 39 -8.80 -3.74 -1.73
CA VAL A 39 -7.66 -3.11 -1.09
C VAL A 39 -7.07 -4.02 -0.03
N GLY A 40 -5.76 -4.17 -0.06
CA GLY A 40 -4.95 -4.75 1.00
C GLY A 40 -4.17 -3.67 1.74
N ILE A 41 -4.18 -3.75 3.06
CA ILE A 41 -3.41 -2.85 3.94
C ILE A 41 -2.70 -3.69 4.97
N VAL A 42 -1.38 -3.54 5.07
CA VAL A 42 -0.56 -4.17 6.11
C VAL A 42 0.09 -3.07 6.94
N MET A 43 -0.30 -2.98 8.21
CA MET A 43 0.29 -2.03 9.15
C MET A 43 1.55 -2.62 9.76
N THR A 44 2.65 -1.86 9.74
CA THR A 44 3.95 -2.30 10.29
C THR A 44 4.61 -1.22 11.14
N THR A 45 5.62 -1.63 11.92
CA THR A 45 6.61 -0.71 12.48
C THR A 45 7.46 -0.11 11.37
N LEU A 46 8.36 0.85 11.69
CA LEU A 46 9.33 1.41 10.73
C LEU A 46 10.36 0.36 10.26
N GLU A 47 10.55 -0.71 11.01
CA GLU A 47 11.43 -1.85 10.66
C GLU A 47 10.72 -2.89 9.79
N GLY A 48 9.43 -2.70 9.52
CA GLY A 48 8.61 -3.60 8.70
C GLY A 48 8.05 -4.81 9.48
N ASP A 49 8.00 -4.77 10.80
CA ASP A 49 7.36 -5.81 11.59
C ASP A 49 5.85 -5.65 11.57
N ILE A 50 5.16 -6.69 11.13
CA ILE A 50 3.71 -6.66 10.90
C ILE A 50 2.97 -6.59 12.24
N LEU A 51 2.07 -5.62 12.36
CA LEU A 51 1.19 -5.42 13.52
C LEU A 51 -0.20 -5.98 13.28
N ASP A 52 -0.77 -5.70 12.12
CA ASP A 52 -2.11 -6.15 11.72
C ASP A 52 -2.28 -5.99 10.19
N SER A 53 -3.33 -6.59 9.63
CA SER A 53 -3.65 -6.45 8.22
C SER A 53 -5.15 -6.36 7.98
N LEU A 54 -5.53 -5.73 6.87
CA LEU A 54 -6.89 -5.63 6.39
C LEU A 54 -6.95 -6.03 4.92
N PHE A 55 -7.95 -6.82 4.58
CA PHE A 55 -8.34 -7.06 3.19
C PHE A 55 -9.82 -6.79 3.02
N VAL A 56 -10.19 -5.99 2.02
CA VAL A 56 -11.59 -5.64 1.73
C VAL A 56 -11.84 -5.75 0.25
N ARG A 57 -12.78 -6.60 -0.16
CA ARG A 57 -13.36 -6.57 -1.50
C ARG A 57 -14.42 -5.50 -1.59
N ILE A 58 -14.47 -4.79 -2.72
CA ILE A 58 -15.31 -3.61 -2.92
C ILE A 58 -16.15 -3.79 -4.18
N GLN A 59 -17.43 -3.48 -4.09
CA GLN A 59 -18.29 -3.43 -5.27
C GLN A 59 -18.11 -2.10 -6.00
N PRO A 60 -17.59 -2.11 -7.25
CA PRO A 60 -17.55 -0.90 -8.05
C PRO A 60 -18.97 -0.48 -8.43
N ALA A 61 -19.20 0.83 -8.54
CA ALA A 61 -20.50 1.37 -8.97
C ALA A 61 -20.74 1.16 -10.48
N ASN A 62 -19.65 1.03 -11.27
CA ASN A 62 -19.69 0.92 -12.73
C ASN A 62 -18.85 -0.30 -13.19
N PRO A 63 -19.28 -1.55 -12.87
CA PRO A 63 -18.51 -2.75 -13.20
C PRO A 63 -18.32 -2.96 -14.72
N GLU A 64 -19.19 -2.38 -15.55
CA GLU A 64 -19.10 -2.41 -17.02
C GLU A 64 -17.86 -1.68 -17.57
N ARG A 65 -17.20 -0.84 -16.75
CA ARG A 65 -15.97 -0.14 -17.12
C ARG A 65 -14.71 -0.99 -16.97
N LEU A 66 -14.87 -2.27 -16.65
CA LEU A 66 -13.75 -3.21 -16.53
C LEU A 66 -12.95 -3.27 -17.83
N SER A 67 -11.66 -2.95 -17.75
CA SER A 67 -10.74 -3.08 -18.87
C SER A 67 -10.32 -4.54 -19.08
N PRO A 68 -10.07 -4.98 -20.32
CA PRO A 68 -9.57 -6.34 -20.58
C PRO A 68 -8.23 -6.63 -19.89
N GLY A 69 -7.36 -5.61 -19.78
CA GLY A 69 -6.07 -5.74 -19.09
C GLY A 69 -6.24 -6.00 -17.60
N ALA A 70 -7.09 -5.25 -16.92
CA ALA A 70 -7.36 -5.45 -15.50
C ALA A 70 -7.98 -6.84 -15.25
N LYS A 71 -8.94 -7.25 -16.07
CA LYS A 71 -9.55 -8.58 -15.97
C LYS A 71 -8.55 -9.72 -16.12
N ALA A 72 -7.54 -9.56 -16.96
CA ALA A 72 -6.50 -10.56 -17.15
C ALA A 72 -5.56 -10.66 -15.91
N VAL A 73 -5.44 -9.59 -15.15
CA VAL A 73 -4.58 -9.53 -13.95
C VAL A 73 -5.31 -10.07 -12.71
N ASN A 74 -6.55 -9.65 -12.46
CA ASN A 74 -7.25 -9.89 -11.20
C ASN A 74 -8.52 -10.74 -11.32
N ALA A 75 -8.84 -11.27 -12.50
CA ALA A 75 -10.00 -12.12 -12.79
C ALA A 75 -11.35 -11.54 -12.32
N PHE A 76 -11.46 -10.22 -12.18
CA PHE A 76 -12.67 -9.60 -11.64
C PHE A 76 -13.94 -10.00 -12.42
N ASP A 77 -14.93 -10.42 -11.66
CA ASP A 77 -16.30 -10.65 -12.09
C ASP A 77 -17.25 -10.13 -10.99
N ALA A 78 -18.17 -9.25 -11.36
CA ALA A 78 -19.02 -8.54 -10.41
C ALA A 78 -19.92 -9.49 -9.57
N ASP A 79 -20.49 -10.52 -10.22
CA ASP A 79 -21.35 -11.50 -9.54
C ASP A 79 -20.54 -12.38 -8.60
N HIS A 80 -19.33 -12.75 -9.01
CA HIS A 80 -18.41 -13.51 -8.19
C HIS A 80 -17.96 -12.69 -6.98
N TRP A 81 -17.57 -11.43 -7.18
CA TRP A 81 -17.17 -10.52 -6.09
C TRP A 81 -18.26 -10.34 -5.06
N GLN A 82 -19.51 -10.18 -5.51
CA GLN A 82 -20.66 -10.09 -4.62
C GLN A 82 -20.82 -11.37 -3.77
N LYS A 83 -20.70 -12.55 -4.38
CA LYS A 83 -20.75 -13.84 -3.66
C LYS A 83 -19.60 -14.00 -2.66
N MET A 84 -18.46 -13.41 -2.95
CA MET A 84 -17.27 -13.37 -2.07
C MET A 84 -17.40 -12.32 -0.95
N GLY A 85 -18.54 -11.66 -0.80
CA GLY A 85 -18.79 -10.69 0.25
C GLY A 85 -18.22 -9.30 0.02
N ALA A 86 -18.07 -8.88 -1.25
CA ALA A 86 -17.64 -7.52 -1.57
C ALA A 86 -18.61 -6.48 -0.95
N LEU A 87 -18.03 -5.47 -0.33
CA LEU A 87 -18.74 -4.43 0.39
C LEU A 87 -19.12 -3.26 -0.51
N GLN A 88 -20.21 -2.59 -0.18
CA GLN A 88 -20.50 -1.27 -0.74
C GLN A 88 -19.37 -0.29 -0.41
N GLN A 89 -19.07 0.65 -1.31
CA GLN A 89 -17.96 1.60 -1.17
C GLN A 89 -17.93 2.32 0.18
N SER A 90 -19.08 2.75 0.70
CA SER A 90 -19.18 3.42 2.00
C SER A 90 -18.78 2.50 3.16
N ILE A 91 -19.20 1.24 3.15
CA ILE A 91 -18.88 0.25 4.17
C ILE A 91 -17.40 -0.12 4.10
N ALA A 92 -16.86 -0.25 2.89
CA ALA A 92 -15.44 -0.50 2.66
C ALA A 92 -14.56 0.63 3.23
N VAL A 93 -14.92 1.89 2.95
CA VAL A 93 -14.23 3.06 3.51
C VAL A 93 -14.34 3.09 5.03
N ASP A 94 -15.51 2.79 5.61
CA ASP A 94 -15.66 2.71 7.07
C ASP A 94 -14.79 1.61 7.68
N SER A 95 -14.63 0.48 6.98
CA SER A 95 -13.75 -0.63 7.41
C SER A 95 -12.29 -0.20 7.42
N VAL A 96 -11.82 0.53 6.38
CA VAL A 96 -10.46 1.08 6.33
C VAL A 96 -10.23 2.08 7.47
N ILE A 97 -11.17 2.98 7.73
CA ILE A 97 -11.08 3.95 8.82
C ILE A 97 -11.04 3.26 10.18
N ALA A 98 -11.90 2.25 10.40
CA ALA A 98 -11.94 1.51 11.65
C ALA A 98 -10.64 0.72 11.90
N PHE A 99 -10.12 0.06 10.86
CA PHE A 99 -8.82 -0.63 10.90
C PHE A 99 -7.70 0.34 11.27
N HIS A 100 -7.60 1.45 10.55
CA HIS A 100 -6.57 2.46 10.81
C HIS A 100 -6.60 2.96 12.25
N LYS A 101 -7.77 3.38 12.74
CA LYS A 101 -7.94 3.89 14.12
C LYS A 101 -7.54 2.86 15.18
N ARG A 102 -7.93 1.61 14.97
CA ARG A 102 -7.62 0.51 15.90
C ARG A 102 -6.11 0.24 15.93
N THR A 103 -5.49 0.14 14.75
CA THR A 103 -4.12 -0.34 14.63
C THR A 103 -3.08 0.76 14.85
N SER A 104 -3.37 2.00 14.45
CA SER A 104 -2.45 3.12 14.66
C SER A 104 -2.32 3.51 16.15
N GLY A 105 -3.36 3.32 16.93
CA GLY A 105 -3.34 3.73 18.34
C GLY A 105 -3.04 5.21 18.55
N GLY A 106 -3.36 6.05 17.56
CA GLY A 106 -3.08 7.50 17.57
C GLY A 106 -1.69 7.89 17.08
N LYS A 107 -0.87 6.93 16.63
CA LYS A 107 0.42 7.21 16.00
C LYS A 107 0.25 7.76 14.60
N HIS A 108 1.26 8.46 14.11
CA HIS A 108 1.34 8.92 12.73
C HIS A 108 1.61 7.75 11.79
N VAL A 109 0.96 7.73 10.64
CA VAL A 109 1.11 6.64 9.66
C VAL A 109 1.55 7.19 8.32
N LEU A 110 2.64 6.65 7.78
CA LEU A 110 3.07 6.88 6.40
C LEU A 110 2.50 5.79 5.50
N MET A 111 1.91 6.18 4.39
CA MET A 111 1.54 5.24 3.33
C MET A 111 2.80 4.79 2.58
N VAL A 112 2.88 3.50 2.29
CA VAL A 112 3.94 2.86 1.49
C VAL A 112 3.28 2.03 0.40
N ALA A 113 3.72 2.13 -0.84
CA ALA A 113 3.25 1.28 -1.92
C ALA A 113 4.31 1.12 -3.02
N TYR A 114 4.11 0.15 -3.91
CA TYR A 114 4.89 0.02 -5.14
C TYR A 114 4.21 0.83 -6.23
N ASN A 115 4.88 1.88 -6.76
CA ASN A 115 4.27 2.86 -7.65
C ASN A 115 3.12 3.63 -6.97
N SER A 116 3.41 4.13 -5.78
CA SER A 116 2.47 4.65 -4.77
C SER A 116 1.47 5.70 -5.26
N HIS A 117 1.76 6.41 -6.35
CA HIS A 117 0.84 7.40 -6.91
C HIS A 117 -0.45 6.75 -7.45
N PHE A 118 -0.36 5.50 -7.94
CA PHE A 118 -1.50 4.74 -8.42
C PHE A 118 -2.48 4.43 -7.29
N ASP A 119 -1.99 3.78 -6.24
CA ASP A 119 -2.79 3.42 -5.07
C ASP A 119 -3.38 4.66 -4.39
N ALA A 120 -2.57 5.69 -4.22
CA ALA A 120 -3.02 6.95 -3.61
C ALA A 120 -4.14 7.62 -4.41
N ALA A 121 -4.08 7.57 -5.75
CA ALA A 121 -5.12 8.17 -6.60
C ALA A 121 -6.44 7.39 -6.52
N PHE A 122 -6.39 6.05 -6.47
CA PHE A 122 -7.58 5.23 -6.29
C PHE A 122 -8.15 5.34 -4.87
N MET A 123 -7.30 5.43 -3.85
CA MET A 123 -7.74 5.71 -2.48
C MET A 123 -8.46 7.07 -2.39
N ASP A 124 -7.89 8.11 -3.01
CA ASP A 124 -8.52 9.44 -3.05
C ASP A 124 -9.89 9.39 -3.73
N HIS A 125 -9.98 8.70 -4.87
CA HIS A 125 -11.24 8.54 -5.59
C HIS A 125 -12.30 7.79 -4.77
N LEU A 126 -11.94 6.64 -4.18
CA LEU A 126 -12.85 5.86 -3.35
C LEU A 126 -13.38 6.66 -2.15
N PHE A 127 -12.52 7.35 -1.42
CA PHE A 127 -12.94 8.14 -0.27
C PHE A 127 -13.83 9.32 -0.66
N ARG A 128 -13.50 10.03 -1.74
CA ARG A 128 -14.31 11.14 -2.25
C ARG A 128 -15.68 10.69 -2.75
N SER A 129 -15.81 9.48 -3.32
CA SER A 129 -17.10 8.95 -3.78
C SER A 129 -18.13 8.84 -2.64
N VAL A 130 -17.66 8.77 -1.40
CA VAL A 130 -18.50 8.72 -0.18
C VAL A 130 -18.37 9.98 0.70
N ASN A 131 -17.91 11.09 0.12
CA ASN A 131 -17.73 12.38 0.81
C ASN A 131 -16.78 12.33 2.03
N LYS A 132 -15.72 11.52 1.95
CA LYS A 132 -14.66 11.41 2.97
C LYS A 132 -13.30 11.74 2.38
N THR A 133 -12.30 11.86 3.24
CA THR A 133 -10.90 12.00 2.83
C THR A 133 -10.02 10.96 3.50
N TRP A 134 -9.13 10.34 2.73
CA TRP A 134 -8.13 9.43 3.27
C TRP A 134 -6.94 10.15 3.91
N ARG A 135 -6.80 11.46 3.63
CA ARG A 135 -5.76 12.32 4.19
C ARG A 135 -5.85 12.49 5.71
N ASP A 136 -6.98 12.15 6.31
CA ASP A 136 -7.14 12.14 7.78
C ASP A 136 -6.50 10.89 8.42
N LEU A 137 -6.17 9.88 7.60
CA LEU A 137 -5.59 8.63 8.08
C LEU A 137 -4.07 8.60 7.95
N TYR A 138 -3.53 9.18 6.87
CA TYR A 138 -2.12 9.05 6.52
C TYR A 138 -1.44 10.42 6.51
N TYR A 139 -0.20 10.41 6.94
CA TYR A 139 0.63 11.61 6.88
C TYR A 139 0.79 12.08 5.43
N TYR A 140 1.14 13.36 5.28
CA TYR A 140 1.20 14.03 3.97
C TYR A 140 2.16 13.36 2.98
N PHE A 141 3.33 12.88 3.46
CA PHE A 141 4.30 12.22 2.60
C PHE A 141 3.96 10.75 2.40
N ILE A 142 4.26 10.26 1.19
CA ILE A 142 4.07 8.87 0.78
C ILE A 142 5.44 8.30 0.45
N LEU A 143 5.71 7.07 0.88
CA LEU A 143 6.90 6.34 0.53
C LEU A 143 6.62 5.47 -0.70
N ASP A 144 7.41 5.70 -1.74
CA ASP A 144 7.33 4.94 -3.00
C ASP A 144 8.50 3.96 -3.09
N ILE A 145 8.22 2.67 -3.12
CA ILE A 145 9.24 1.61 -3.06
C ILE A 145 10.25 1.71 -4.23
N PRO A 146 9.84 1.86 -5.51
CA PRO A 146 10.80 2.05 -6.61
C PRO A 146 11.72 3.27 -6.42
N SER A 147 11.17 4.39 -5.93
CA SER A 147 11.95 5.60 -5.65
C SER A 147 12.97 5.39 -4.53
N MET A 148 12.59 4.64 -3.48
CA MET A 148 13.52 4.26 -2.41
C MET A 148 14.64 3.35 -2.93
N ALA A 149 14.32 2.35 -3.76
CA ALA A 149 15.28 1.47 -4.40
C ALA A 149 16.27 2.26 -5.28
N TRP A 150 15.75 3.17 -6.10
CA TRP A 150 16.56 4.06 -6.94
C TRP A 150 17.53 4.90 -6.11
N GLY A 151 17.08 5.47 -5.00
CA GLY A 151 17.92 6.23 -4.07
C GLY A 151 19.04 5.41 -3.43
N LEU A 152 18.88 4.10 -3.33
CA LEU A 152 19.89 3.15 -2.86
C LEU A 152 20.83 2.65 -3.99
N GLY A 153 20.66 3.13 -5.24
CA GLY A 153 21.46 2.74 -6.38
C GLY A 153 20.93 1.51 -7.15
N ILE A 154 19.75 1.02 -6.84
CA ILE A 154 19.08 -0.05 -7.58
C ILE A 154 18.33 0.60 -8.74
N GLN A 155 18.89 0.52 -9.95
CA GLN A 155 18.36 1.20 -11.14
C GLN A 155 17.40 0.31 -11.96
N GLU A 156 16.89 -0.74 -11.37
CA GLU A 156 15.82 -1.55 -11.92
C GLU A 156 14.45 -1.02 -11.43
N LEU A 157 13.50 -0.85 -12.35
CA LEU A 157 12.17 -0.31 -12.03
C LEU A 157 11.19 -1.38 -11.57
N THR A 158 11.52 -2.66 -11.79
CA THR A 158 10.77 -3.80 -11.24
C THR A 158 11.41 -4.23 -9.92
N SER A 159 10.71 -5.07 -9.16
CA SER A 159 11.25 -5.59 -7.90
C SER A 159 12.16 -6.82 -8.05
N ASN A 160 12.40 -7.30 -9.29
CA ASN A 160 13.06 -8.58 -9.54
C ASN A 160 14.45 -8.65 -8.89
N TRP A 161 15.29 -7.64 -9.13
CA TRP A 161 16.65 -7.63 -8.60
C TRP A 161 16.72 -7.76 -7.07
N ILE A 162 15.91 -6.98 -6.36
CA ILE A 162 15.90 -6.99 -4.89
C ILE A 162 15.26 -8.28 -4.36
N ARG A 163 14.23 -8.79 -5.05
CA ARG A 163 13.58 -10.04 -4.71
C ARG A 163 14.51 -11.23 -4.90
N ASP A 164 15.21 -11.32 -6.03
CA ASP A 164 16.17 -12.39 -6.32
C ASP A 164 17.32 -12.38 -5.30
N ARG A 165 17.84 -11.20 -5.00
CA ARG A 165 18.95 -11.04 -4.05
C ARG A 165 18.61 -11.49 -2.64
N TYR A 166 17.41 -11.21 -2.16
CA TYR A 166 16.98 -11.52 -0.79
C TYR A 166 15.93 -12.64 -0.72
N GLN A 167 15.74 -13.36 -1.83
CA GLN A 167 14.80 -14.49 -1.94
C GLN A 167 13.38 -14.13 -1.48
N VAL A 168 12.93 -12.93 -1.83
CA VAL A 168 11.57 -12.47 -1.56
C VAL A 168 10.61 -13.15 -2.56
N PRO A 169 9.64 -13.95 -2.10
CA PRO A 169 8.66 -14.57 -2.98
C PRO A 169 7.80 -13.52 -3.66
N ASP A 170 7.42 -13.80 -4.91
CA ASP A 170 6.49 -12.99 -5.69
C ASP A 170 5.04 -13.16 -5.23
N GLU A 171 4.19 -12.33 -5.78
CA GLU A 171 2.75 -12.54 -5.73
C GLU A 171 2.35 -13.79 -6.51
N PRO A 172 1.19 -14.38 -6.19
CA PRO A 172 0.63 -15.43 -7.03
C PRO A 172 0.42 -14.93 -8.47
N HIS A 173 0.87 -15.70 -9.45
CA HIS A 173 0.62 -15.41 -10.88
C HIS A 173 -0.71 -15.97 -11.38
N ILE A 174 -1.58 -16.40 -10.47
CA ILE A 174 -2.94 -16.88 -10.75
C ILE A 174 -3.88 -15.71 -10.50
N ALA A 175 -4.61 -15.29 -11.52
CA ALA A 175 -5.43 -14.07 -11.49
C ALA A 175 -6.46 -14.07 -10.34
N GLU A 176 -7.01 -15.24 -9.99
CA GLU A 176 -7.96 -15.40 -8.89
C GLU A 176 -7.33 -15.25 -7.50
N GLU A 177 -6.01 -15.37 -7.40
CA GLU A 177 -5.24 -15.24 -6.17
C GLU A 177 -4.51 -13.89 -6.09
N HIS A 178 -4.51 -13.12 -7.18
CA HIS A 178 -3.91 -11.79 -7.25
C HIS A 178 -4.87 -10.78 -6.60
N THR A 179 -4.50 -10.27 -5.45
CA THR A 179 -5.35 -9.40 -4.63
C THR A 179 -4.51 -8.33 -3.95
N GLY A 180 -5.09 -7.20 -3.61
CA GLY A 180 -4.38 -6.13 -2.91
C GLY A 180 -3.68 -6.59 -1.62
N ILE A 181 -4.21 -7.61 -0.90
CA ILE A 181 -3.52 -8.08 0.31
C ILE A 181 -2.25 -8.88 -0.03
N THR A 182 -2.22 -9.61 -1.15
CA THR A 182 -1.00 -10.31 -1.58
C THR A 182 0.07 -9.30 -2.01
N GLY A 183 -0.30 -8.26 -2.76
CA GLY A 183 0.59 -7.17 -3.15
C GLY A 183 1.09 -6.35 -1.96
N ALA A 184 0.20 -5.97 -1.04
CA ALA A 184 0.61 -5.28 0.18
C ALA A 184 1.61 -6.09 1.02
N MET A 185 1.45 -7.42 1.10
CA MET A 185 2.41 -8.31 1.76
C MET A 185 3.75 -8.39 1.04
N VAL A 186 3.76 -8.39 -0.29
CA VAL A 186 5.00 -8.31 -1.08
C VAL A 186 5.67 -6.96 -0.88
N ASN A 187 4.92 -5.86 -0.82
CA ASN A 187 5.44 -4.53 -0.51
C ASN A 187 6.18 -4.51 0.85
N VAL A 188 5.65 -5.14 1.91
CA VAL A 188 6.34 -5.28 3.20
C VAL A 188 7.67 -6.02 3.04
N ARG A 189 7.66 -7.15 2.31
CA ARG A 189 8.87 -7.97 2.12
C ARG A 189 9.95 -7.24 1.34
N ILE A 190 9.56 -6.53 0.27
CA ILE A 190 10.49 -5.71 -0.53
C ILE A 190 11.04 -4.57 0.34
N TYR A 191 10.20 -3.89 1.11
CA TYR A 191 10.65 -2.85 2.02
C TYR A 191 11.70 -3.37 3.02
N LYS A 192 11.46 -4.51 3.65
CA LYS A 192 12.44 -5.16 4.56
C LYS A 192 13.74 -5.52 3.82
N ALA A 193 13.65 -6.02 2.59
CA ALA A 193 14.82 -6.30 1.77
C ALA A 193 15.64 -5.03 1.43
N LEU A 194 14.96 -3.91 1.18
CA LEU A 194 15.64 -2.62 0.97
C LEU A 194 16.33 -2.10 2.24
N LEU A 195 15.72 -2.29 3.41
CA LEU A 195 16.36 -1.97 4.69
C LEU A 195 17.62 -2.83 4.89
N GLN A 196 17.55 -4.12 4.62
CA GLN A 196 18.71 -5.02 4.69
C GLN A 196 19.79 -4.60 3.70
N TYR A 197 19.43 -4.32 2.45
CA TYR A 197 20.39 -3.85 1.44
C TYR A 197 21.07 -2.55 1.86
N ARG A 198 20.33 -1.60 2.43
CA ARG A 198 20.91 -0.38 2.99
C ARG A 198 21.95 -0.68 4.07
N GLN A 199 21.67 -1.63 4.97
CA GLN A 199 22.63 -2.05 6.01
C GLN A 199 23.87 -2.68 5.39
N ASP A 200 23.71 -3.55 4.39
CA ASP A 200 24.79 -4.23 3.70
C ASP A 200 25.75 -3.22 3.02
N ILE A 201 25.22 -2.22 2.31
CA ILE A 201 26.05 -1.20 1.66
C ILE A 201 26.75 -0.29 2.68
N MET A 202 26.07 0.09 3.78
CA MET A 202 26.67 0.92 4.83
C MET A 202 27.80 0.21 5.57
N SER A 203 27.66 -1.10 5.80
CA SER A 203 28.69 -1.92 6.47
C SER A 203 29.94 -2.12 5.61
N ASN A 204 29.80 -2.01 4.29
CA ASN A 204 30.92 -2.14 3.34
C ASN A 204 31.63 -0.82 3.02
N VAL A 205 31.19 0.32 3.57
CA VAL A 205 31.89 1.60 3.43
C VAL A 205 33.09 1.62 4.37
N PRO A 206 34.34 1.76 3.86
CA PRO A 206 35.51 1.85 4.73
C PRO A 206 35.36 3.05 5.68
N SER A 207 35.54 2.82 6.97
CA SER A 207 35.63 3.92 7.95
C SER A 207 36.72 4.88 7.49
N LYS A 208 36.33 6.11 7.12
CA LYS A 208 37.35 7.17 6.87
C LYS A 208 38.15 7.34 8.17
N LYS A 209 39.40 6.88 8.11
CA LYS A 209 40.41 7.20 9.14
C LYS A 209 40.76 8.68 9.13
#